data_2f18a3241b4a7e4720b9f10920dcbca1
#
_entry.id   2f18a3241b4a7e4720b9f10920dcbca1
#
_cell.length_a   1.000
_cell.length_b   1.000
_cell.length_c   1.000
_cell.angle_alpha   90.00
_cell.angle_beta   90.00
_cell.angle_gamma   90.00
#
_symmetry.space_group_name_H-M   'P 1'
#
loop_
_entity.id
_entity.type
_entity.pdbx_description
1 polymer ?
#
loop_
_entity_poly.entity_id
_entity_poly.type
_entity_poly.pdbx_seq_one_letter_code
_entity_poly.pdbx_strand_id
1 'polypeptide(L)'
;RGLGDVYKRQPLSRVCRKAESMLQLKKIHKQYKTGDLVQTALDKVSLSLRDCEFVAILGPSGSGKTTLLNIIGGLDRYDSGDLIINGISTKKYTDRDWDSYRNHTIGFVFQSYNLIPHQTVLANVELALTISGVSGAERRRRATEALQKVGLGNQLHKHPTEMSGGQMQRVAIARALVNDPDILLADEPTGALDSETSIQVMELLKEVARDRLVVMVTHNPELAERYATRIVKLKDGVIRSDTMPYEPDTQTLAAPVHKNMGRSSMSVLTSLTLSFNNLRTKKARTLLTAFAGSIGIIGIALIISLSAGVNQYIDDTERSTLSEYPLQILSSGMDLTSMLTLSL
;
A
#
# COMPACT_ATOMS: atom_id res chain seq x y z
N ARG A 1 -22.80 14.47 -31.68
CA ARG A 1 -22.29 13.24 -32.32
C ARG A 1 -21.16 12.71 -31.50
N GLY A 2 -21.38 11.74 -30.63
CA GLY A 2 -20.84 10.41 -30.68
C GLY A 2 -19.82 10.17 -29.56
N LEU A 3 -20.19 10.22 -28.26
CA LEU A 3 -19.38 9.74 -27.14
C LEU A 3 -20.05 8.54 -26.41
N GLY A 4 -20.88 7.78 -27.15
CA GLY A 4 -21.73 6.69 -26.63
C GLY A 4 -21.22 5.27 -26.78
N ASP A 5 -20.07 5.00 -27.44
CA ASP A 5 -19.78 3.62 -27.90
C ASP A 5 -18.48 2.98 -27.33
N VAL A 6 -17.90 3.49 -26.24
CA VAL A 6 -16.63 2.92 -25.70
C VAL A 6 -16.87 1.92 -24.54
N TYR A 7 -18.08 1.74 -24.01
CA TYR A 7 -18.31 0.94 -22.80
C TYR A 7 -19.34 -0.21 -22.95
N LYS A 8 -19.42 -0.83 -24.12
CA LYS A 8 -20.04 -2.17 -24.26
C LYS A 8 -18.95 -3.24 -24.42
N ARG A 9 -18.05 -3.36 -23.46
CA ARG A 9 -17.37 -4.65 -23.24
C ARG A 9 -18.10 -5.37 -22.11
N GLN A 10 -19.05 -6.23 -22.50
CA GLN A 10 -19.40 -7.38 -21.67
C GLN A 10 -18.10 -8.07 -21.26
N PRO A 11 -17.98 -8.60 -20.00
CA PRO A 11 -16.85 -9.46 -19.68
C PRO A 11 -16.95 -10.66 -20.62
N LEU A 12 -16.11 -10.69 -21.64
CA LEU A 12 -15.79 -11.93 -22.34
C LEU A 12 -15.39 -12.90 -21.24
N SER A 13 -16.17 -13.97 -21.06
CA SER A 13 -15.79 -15.08 -20.20
C SER A 13 -14.34 -15.39 -20.51
N ARG A 14 -13.43 -15.23 -19.51
CA ARG A 14 -12.01 -15.52 -19.69
C ARG A 14 -11.95 -17.00 -20.07
N VAL A 15 -11.61 -17.27 -21.31
CA VAL A 15 -11.35 -18.63 -21.76
C VAL A 15 -9.99 -19.00 -21.19
N CYS A 16 -10.00 -19.85 -20.18
CA CYS A 16 -8.78 -20.39 -19.62
C CYS A 16 -7.97 -21.12 -20.69
N ARG A 17 -6.83 -20.57 -21.06
CA ARG A 17 -5.86 -21.24 -21.92
C ARG A 17 -5.03 -22.16 -21.05
N LYS A 18 -5.54 -23.36 -20.77
CA LYS A 18 -4.92 -24.36 -19.89
C LYS A 18 -3.46 -24.73 -20.23
N ALA A 19 -2.95 -24.30 -21.38
CA ALA A 19 -1.62 -24.65 -21.89
C ALA A 19 -0.58 -23.52 -21.74
N GLU A 20 -0.96 -22.30 -21.33
CA GLU A 20 0.00 -21.19 -21.22
C GLU A 20 0.46 -21.02 -19.75
N SER A 21 1.74 -20.76 -19.57
CA SER A 21 2.32 -20.46 -18.26
C SER A 21 2.12 -19.00 -17.93
N MET A 22 1.28 -18.72 -16.93
CA MET A 22 1.06 -17.35 -16.46
C MET A 22 2.23 -16.82 -15.66
N LEU A 23 2.83 -17.68 -14.81
CA LEU A 23 3.86 -17.27 -13.89
C LEU A 23 4.92 -18.36 -13.75
N GLN A 24 6.20 -17.95 -13.85
CA GLN A 24 7.35 -18.85 -13.70
C GLN A 24 8.36 -18.25 -12.71
N LEU A 25 8.71 -19.04 -11.73
CA LEU A 25 9.85 -18.77 -10.85
C LEU A 25 11.02 -19.65 -11.32
N LYS A 26 12.16 -19.02 -11.57
CA LYS A 26 13.39 -19.73 -11.98
C LYS A 26 14.49 -19.49 -10.97
N LYS A 27 14.81 -20.51 -10.17
CA LYS A 27 15.87 -20.50 -9.15
C LYS A 27 15.80 -19.30 -8.23
N ILE A 28 14.61 -18.93 -7.75
CA ILE A 28 14.40 -17.82 -6.82
C ILE A 28 15.11 -18.12 -5.51
N HIS A 29 15.96 -17.18 -5.09
CA HIS A 29 16.67 -17.20 -3.82
C HIS A 29 16.38 -15.92 -3.03
N LYS A 30 16.15 -16.08 -1.72
CA LYS A 30 15.86 -14.97 -0.81
C LYS A 30 16.46 -15.21 0.55
N GLN A 31 17.19 -14.22 1.07
CA GLN A 31 17.75 -14.19 2.42
C GLN A 31 17.31 -12.93 3.16
N TYR A 32 17.14 -13.06 4.46
CA TYR A 32 16.95 -11.93 5.36
C TYR A 32 18.14 -11.83 6.29
N LYS A 33 18.67 -10.61 6.44
CA LYS A 33 19.79 -10.30 7.33
C LYS A 33 19.29 -9.45 8.49
N THR A 34 19.50 -9.92 9.72
CA THR A 34 19.17 -9.18 10.94
C THR A 34 20.42 -9.15 11.83
N GLY A 35 21.19 -8.06 11.77
CA GLY A 35 22.52 -8.01 12.34
C GLY A 35 23.45 -9.04 11.70
N ASP A 36 24.08 -9.90 12.53
CA ASP A 36 24.96 -10.97 12.07
C ASP A 36 24.22 -12.25 11.64
N LEU A 37 22.92 -12.33 11.91
CA LEU A 37 22.10 -13.49 11.56
C LEU A 37 21.65 -13.41 10.10
N VAL A 38 22.00 -14.43 9.31
CA VAL A 38 21.52 -14.61 7.93
C VAL A 38 20.56 -15.80 7.89
N GLN A 39 19.31 -15.54 7.56
CA GLN A 39 18.28 -16.57 7.41
C GLN A 39 17.90 -16.71 5.94
N THR A 40 18.12 -17.89 5.35
CA THR A 40 17.66 -18.23 4.01
C THR A 40 16.19 -18.61 4.07
N ALA A 41 15.34 -17.79 3.46
CA ALA A 41 13.90 -18.03 3.39
C ALA A 41 13.52 -18.87 2.18
N LEU A 42 14.19 -18.70 1.03
CA LEU A 42 14.00 -19.48 -0.19
C LEU A 42 15.37 -19.82 -0.78
N ASP A 43 15.56 -21.09 -1.16
CA ASP A 43 16.78 -21.54 -1.82
C ASP A 43 16.50 -22.16 -3.18
N LYS A 44 16.81 -21.40 -4.24
CA LYS A 44 16.71 -21.79 -5.66
C LYS A 44 15.36 -22.40 -6.05
N VAL A 45 14.27 -21.83 -5.54
CA VAL A 45 12.90 -22.31 -5.83
C VAL A 45 12.58 -22.09 -7.29
N SER A 46 12.16 -23.17 -7.96
CA SER A 46 11.65 -23.15 -9.35
C SER A 46 10.25 -23.72 -9.37
N LEU A 47 9.29 -22.96 -9.94
CA LEU A 47 7.88 -23.31 -9.99
C LEU A 47 7.23 -22.61 -11.17
N SER A 48 6.48 -23.34 -11.99
CA SER A 48 5.69 -22.76 -13.09
C SER A 48 4.20 -22.98 -12.83
N LEU A 49 3.38 -21.93 -12.95
CA LEU A 49 1.96 -21.92 -12.66
C LEU A 49 1.15 -21.60 -13.94
N ARG A 50 0.00 -22.25 -14.09
CA ARG A 50 -0.92 -22.12 -15.24
C ARG A 50 -1.91 -20.98 -15.01
N ASP A 51 -2.57 -20.51 -16.05
CA ASP A 51 -3.53 -19.39 -16.00
C ASP A 51 -4.73 -19.65 -15.09
N CYS A 52 -5.27 -20.85 -15.10
CA CYS A 52 -6.47 -21.20 -14.33
C CYS A 52 -6.17 -22.46 -13.52
N GLU A 53 -5.68 -22.25 -12.32
CA GLU A 53 -5.27 -23.33 -11.44
C GLU A 53 -5.52 -22.91 -9.99
N PHE A 54 -5.94 -23.86 -9.15
CA PHE A 54 -5.97 -23.65 -7.70
C PHE A 54 -4.78 -24.37 -7.07
N VAL A 55 -3.72 -23.64 -6.78
CA VAL A 55 -2.49 -24.16 -6.21
C VAL A 55 -2.45 -23.92 -4.71
N ALA A 56 -2.27 -24.98 -3.93
CA ALA A 56 -1.98 -24.87 -2.50
C ALA A 56 -0.49 -25.08 -2.24
N ILE A 57 0.16 -24.11 -1.61
CA ILE A 57 1.53 -24.20 -1.11
C ILE A 57 1.45 -24.63 0.35
N LEU A 58 1.81 -25.87 0.63
CA LEU A 58 1.71 -26.51 1.94
C LEU A 58 3.08 -26.62 2.59
N GLY A 59 3.18 -26.37 3.89
CA GLY A 59 4.42 -26.56 4.65
C GLY A 59 4.31 -26.04 6.08
N PRO A 60 5.25 -26.41 6.95
CA PRO A 60 5.28 -25.94 8.33
C PRO A 60 5.51 -24.45 8.45
N SER A 61 5.27 -23.87 9.62
CA SER A 61 5.61 -22.45 9.89
C SER A 61 7.12 -22.22 9.67
N GLY A 62 7.48 -21.06 9.12
CA GLY A 62 8.88 -20.74 8.83
C GLY A 62 9.47 -21.38 7.57
N SER A 63 8.73 -22.18 6.79
CA SER A 63 9.26 -22.83 5.59
C SER A 63 9.41 -21.93 4.36
N GLY A 64 9.13 -20.61 4.46
CA GLY A 64 9.27 -19.65 3.36
C GLY A 64 8.00 -19.41 2.53
N LYS A 65 6.83 -19.97 2.91
CA LYS A 65 5.57 -19.87 2.16
C LYS A 65 5.11 -18.43 1.94
N THR A 66 5.00 -17.65 3.00
CA THR A 66 4.60 -16.22 2.92
C THR A 66 5.64 -15.41 2.15
N THR A 67 6.94 -15.70 2.30
CA THR A 67 8.00 -15.08 1.50
C THR A 67 7.80 -15.35 0.02
N LEU A 68 7.52 -16.60 -0.35
CA LEU A 68 7.25 -16.99 -1.74
C LEU A 68 6.02 -16.26 -2.29
N LEU A 69 4.94 -16.19 -1.50
CA LEU A 69 3.72 -15.48 -1.88
C LEU A 69 3.97 -13.96 -2.05
N ASN A 70 4.75 -13.36 -1.16
CA ASN A 70 5.11 -11.93 -1.24
C ASN A 70 5.97 -11.61 -2.48
N ILE A 71 6.88 -12.50 -2.86
CA ILE A 71 7.68 -12.35 -4.08
C ILE A 71 6.80 -12.47 -5.31
N ILE A 72 5.90 -13.45 -5.38
CA ILE A 72 4.92 -13.60 -6.45
C ILE A 72 4.05 -12.33 -6.55
N GLY A 73 3.59 -11.81 -5.42
CA GLY A 73 2.76 -10.59 -5.35
C GLY A 73 3.51 -9.28 -5.57
N GLY A 74 4.84 -9.31 -5.72
CA GLY A 74 5.66 -8.09 -5.86
C GLY A 74 5.70 -7.22 -4.60
N LEU A 75 5.38 -7.79 -3.43
CA LEU A 75 5.48 -7.13 -2.12
C LEU A 75 6.89 -7.20 -1.55
N ASP A 76 7.66 -8.22 -1.95
CA ASP A 76 9.07 -8.37 -1.63
C ASP A 76 9.88 -8.68 -2.90
N ARG A 77 11.17 -8.43 -2.86
CA ARG A 77 12.08 -8.68 -3.99
C ARG A 77 12.96 -9.89 -3.69
N TYR A 78 13.19 -10.71 -4.70
CA TYR A 78 14.15 -11.80 -4.62
C TYR A 78 15.59 -11.29 -4.76
N ASP A 79 16.56 -12.00 -4.18
CA ASP A 79 17.97 -11.62 -4.24
C ASP A 79 18.65 -12.15 -5.51
N SER A 80 18.25 -13.35 -5.97
CA SER A 80 18.71 -13.92 -7.23
C SER A 80 17.67 -14.86 -7.83
N GLY A 81 17.82 -15.19 -9.11
CA GLY A 81 16.85 -15.96 -9.89
C GLY A 81 16.11 -15.08 -10.89
N ASP A 82 14.94 -15.50 -11.33
CA ASP A 82 14.07 -14.73 -12.22
C ASP A 82 12.60 -15.08 -12.01
N LEU A 83 11.77 -14.05 -11.86
CA LEU A 83 10.32 -14.15 -11.88
C LEU A 83 9.82 -13.70 -13.24
N ILE A 84 9.13 -14.57 -13.96
CA ILE A 84 8.60 -14.33 -15.30
C ILE A 84 7.08 -14.32 -15.22
N ILE A 85 6.46 -13.25 -15.70
CA ILE A 85 5.00 -13.02 -15.68
C ILE A 85 4.55 -12.84 -17.12
N ASN A 86 3.64 -13.69 -17.60
CA ASN A 86 3.19 -13.68 -19.00
C ASN A 86 4.35 -13.65 -20.02
N GLY A 87 5.40 -14.43 -19.75
CA GLY A 87 6.59 -14.49 -20.61
C GLY A 87 7.58 -13.34 -20.44
N ILE A 88 7.33 -12.37 -19.57
CA ILE A 88 8.19 -11.19 -19.38
C ILE A 88 8.95 -11.31 -18.04
N SER A 89 10.28 -11.22 -18.09
CA SER A 89 11.14 -11.20 -16.91
C SER A 89 10.97 -9.93 -16.11
N THR A 90 10.78 -10.06 -14.80
CA THR A 90 10.63 -8.92 -13.89
C THR A 90 11.95 -8.24 -13.53
N LYS A 91 13.11 -8.75 -13.98
CA LYS A 91 14.42 -8.13 -13.75
C LYS A 91 14.51 -6.70 -14.30
N LYS A 92 13.73 -6.40 -15.33
CA LYS A 92 13.68 -5.08 -15.97
C LYS A 92 12.54 -4.20 -15.47
N TYR A 93 11.74 -4.67 -14.49
CA TYR A 93 10.62 -3.92 -13.96
C TYR A 93 11.11 -2.71 -13.15
N THR A 94 10.57 -1.55 -13.50
CA THR A 94 10.68 -0.33 -12.69
C THR A 94 9.68 -0.37 -11.52
N ASP A 95 9.79 0.56 -10.57
CA ASP A 95 8.81 0.66 -9.46
C ASP A 95 7.39 0.90 -9.99
N ARG A 96 7.23 1.62 -11.11
CA ARG A 96 5.92 1.82 -11.77
C ARG A 96 5.34 0.52 -12.34
N ASP A 97 6.18 -0.35 -12.88
CA ASP A 97 5.73 -1.64 -13.41
C ASP A 97 5.24 -2.54 -12.27
N TRP A 98 5.94 -2.53 -11.14
CA TRP A 98 5.53 -3.22 -9.94
C TRP A 98 4.24 -2.66 -9.34
N ASP A 99 4.05 -1.34 -9.31
CA ASP A 99 2.80 -0.71 -8.87
C ASP A 99 1.64 -1.10 -9.78
N SER A 100 1.86 -1.08 -11.09
CA SER A 100 0.86 -1.50 -12.07
C SER A 100 0.50 -2.98 -11.92
N TYR A 101 1.50 -3.85 -11.74
CA TYR A 101 1.33 -5.28 -11.50
C TYR A 101 0.48 -5.54 -10.26
N ARG A 102 0.82 -4.92 -9.11
CA ARG A 102 0.07 -5.07 -7.86
C ARG A 102 -1.37 -4.58 -7.98
N ASN A 103 -1.61 -3.50 -8.73
CA ASN A 103 -2.93 -2.89 -8.79
C ASN A 103 -3.87 -3.57 -9.79
N HIS A 104 -3.35 -4.17 -10.86
CA HIS A 104 -4.18 -4.67 -11.95
C HIS A 104 -4.11 -6.19 -12.13
N THR A 105 -2.97 -6.81 -11.80
CA THR A 105 -2.76 -8.24 -12.06
C THR A 105 -2.96 -9.08 -10.80
N ILE A 106 -2.70 -8.50 -9.60
CA ILE A 106 -2.73 -9.23 -8.33
C ILE A 106 -3.92 -8.81 -7.48
N GLY A 107 -4.65 -9.78 -6.95
CA GLY A 107 -5.50 -9.63 -5.77
C GLY A 107 -4.83 -10.30 -4.57
N PHE A 108 -4.80 -9.65 -3.42
CA PHE A 108 -4.17 -10.20 -2.23
C PHE A 108 -5.16 -10.34 -1.07
N VAL A 109 -5.26 -11.55 -0.52
CA VAL A 109 -6.07 -11.90 0.65
C VAL A 109 -5.11 -12.27 1.79
N PHE A 110 -5.05 -11.42 2.81
CA PHE A 110 -4.16 -11.60 3.96
C PHE A 110 -4.82 -12.41 5.08
N GLN A 111 -4.03 -13.06 5.89
CA GLN A 111 -4.47 -13.80 7.09
C GLN A 111 -5.23 -12.89 8.07
N SER A 112 -4.80 -11.65 8.28
CA SER A 112 -5.36 -10.69 9.23
C SER A 112 -6.42 -9.77 8.63
N TYR A 113 -7.05 -10.12 7.52
CA TYR A 113 -8.04 -9.34 6.75
C TYR A 113 -7.52 -7.98 6.24
N ASN A 114 -6.71 -7.26 7.02
CA ASN A 114 -6.15 -5.93 6.73
C ASN A 114 -7.22 -4.93 6.27
N LEU A 115 -8.38 -4.94 6.95
CA LEU A 115 -9.44 -3.96 6.75
C LEU A 115 -9.19 -2.73 7.62
N ILE A 116 -9.60 -1.58 7.11
CA ILE A 116 -9.50 -0.30 7.83
C ILE A 116 -10.70 -0.18 8.77
N PRO A 117 -10.51 -0.25 10.12
CA PRO A 117 -11.62 -0.42 11.07
C PRO A 117 -12.61 0.74 11.10
N HIS A 118 -12.15 1.96 10.84
CA HIS A 118 -12.95 3.18 10.86
C HIS A 118 -13.63 3.51 9.53
N GLN A 119 -13.43 2.68 8.51
CA GLN A 119 -14.12 2.78 7.22
C GLN A 119 -15.21 1.72 7.12
N THR A 120 -16.27 2.04 6.38
CA THR A 120 -17.31 1.05 6.09
C THR A 120 -16.79 -0.09 5.23
N VAL A 121 -17.52 -1.19 5.19
CA VAL A 121 -17.25 -2.35 4.32
C VAL A 121 -17.13 -1.90 2.86
N LEU A 122 -18.08 -1.09 2.39
CA LEU A 122 -18.06 -0.54 1.02
C LEU A 122 -16.79 0.30 0.78
N ALA A 123 -16.44 1.21 1.69
CA ALA A 123 -15.27 2.07 1.56
C ALA A 123 -13.96 1.27 1.54
N ASN A 124 -13.86 0.18 2.29
CA ASN A 124 -12.72 -0.74 2.27
C ASN A 124 -12.52 -1.38 0.89
N VAL A 125 -13.59 -1.74 0.19
CA VAL A 125 -13.51 -2.31 -1.16
C VAL A 125 -13.26 -1.21 -2.21
N GLU A 126 -13.91 -0.05 -2.09
CA GLU A 126 -13.71 1.10 -2.96
C GLU A 126 -12.25 1.60 -2.97
N LEU A 127 -11.50 1.39 -1.88
CA LEU A 127 -10.11 1.85 -1.76
C LEU A 127 -9.20 1.26 -2.85
N ALA A 128 -9.37 -0.03 -3.18
CA ALA A 128 -8.59 -0.67 -4.24
C ALA A 128 -8.83 -0.01 -5.62
N LEU A 129 -10.09 0.34 -5.92
CA LEU A 129 -10.46 1.05 -7.13
C LEU A 129 -10.02 2.52 -7.13
N THR A 130 -9.92 3.13 -5.94
CA THR A 130 -9.44 4.51 -5.78
C THR A 130 -7.98 4.62 -6.20
N ILE A 131 -7.15 3.66 -5.78
CA ILE A 131 -5.73 3.58 -6.15
C ILE A 131 -5.57 3.35 -7.65
N SER A 132 -6.48 2.59 -8.27
CA SER A 132 -6.51 2.35 -9.72
C SER A 132 -7.09 3.53 -10.54
N GLY A 133 -7.46 4.65 -9.91
CA GLY A 133 -7.92 5.86 -10.60
C GLY A 133 -9.34 5.79 -11.16
N VAL A 134 -10.16 4.85 -10.71
CA VAL A 134 -11.56 4.69 -11.16
C VAL A 134 -12.44 5.81 -10.63
N SER A 135 -13.40 6.32 -11.44
CA SER A 135 -14.32 7.39 -11.05
C SER A 135 -15.23 7.00 -9.87
N GLY A 136 -15.69 7.98 -9.07
CA GLY A 136 -16.45 7.73 -7.85
C GLY A 136 -17.73 6.89 -8.04
N ALA A 137 -18.51 7.20 -9.07
CA ALA A 137 -19.74 6.46 -9.38
C ALA A 137 -19.45 5.00 -9.76
N GLU A 138 -18.46 4.78 -10.61
CA GLU A 138 -18.06 3.45 -11.07
C GLU A 138 -17.42 2.63 -9.94
N ARG A 139 -16.63 3.27 -9.05
CA ARG A 139 -16.10 2.62 -7.85
C ARG A 139 -17.21 2.04 -6.98
N ARG A 140 -18.20 2.89 -6.68
CA ARG A 140 -19.33 2.48 -5.83
C ARG A 140 -20.10 1.33 -6.46
N ARG A 141 -20.36 1.39 -7.76
CA ARG A 141 -21.04 0.33 -8.49
C ARG A 141 -20.27 -0.98 -8.41
N ARG A 142 -18.99 -0.99 -8.80
CA ARG A 142 -18.14 -2.21 -8.78
C ARG A 142 -17.93 -2.77 -7.38
N ALA A 143 -17.70 -1.91 -6.39
CA ALA A 143 -17.53 -2.34 -5.01
C ALA A 143 -18.82 -2.98 -4.45
N THR A 144 -19.98 -2.41 -4.78
CA THR A 144 -21.29 -2.99 -4.41
C THR A 144 -21.50 -4.36 -5.06
N GLU A 145 -21.22 -4.48 -6.35
CA GLU A 145 -21.32 -5.76 -7.08
C GLU A 145 -20.35 -6.82 -6.52
N ALA A 146 -19.12 -6.43 -6.19
CA ALA A 146 -18.16 -7.35 -5.58
C ALA A 146 -18.63 -7.85 -4.21
N LEU A 147 -19.21 -6.98 -3.38
CA LEU A 147 -19.78 -7.34 -2.08
C LEU A 147 -21.04 -8.20 -2.21
N GLN A 148 -21.87 -7.96 -3.20
CA GLN A 148 -23.02 -8.83 -3.49
C GLN A 148 -22.58 -10.24 -3.88
N LYS A 149 -21.56 -10.40 -4.72
CA LYS A 149 -21.01 -11.70 -5.13
C LYS A 149 -20.51 -12.54 -3.95
N VAL A 150 -20.02 -11.91 -2.89
CA VAL A 150 -19.58 -12.61 -1.67
C VAL A 150 -20.68 -12.71 -0.60
N GLY A 151 -21.94 -12.38 -0.94
CA GLY A 151 -23.09 -12.48 -0.06
C GLY A 151 -23.18 -11.39 1.02
N LEU A 152 -22.60 -10.21 0.79
CA LEU A 152 -22.55 -9.10 1.75
C LEU A 152 -23.27 -7.83 1.24
N GLY A 153 -24.13 -7.94 0.25
CA GLY A 153 -24.82 -6.81 -0.38
C GLY A 153 -25.72 -5.98 0.56
N ASN A 154 -26.18 -6.55 1.67
CA ASN A 154 -26.99 -5.89 2.70
C ASN A 154 -26.17 -5.30 3.85
N GLN A 155 -24.82 -5.39 3.81
CA GLN A 155 -23.91 -4.98 4.90
C GLN A 155 -22.94 -3.86 4.49
N LEU A 156 -23.21 -3.15 3.41
CA LEU A 156 -22.31 -2.16 2.79
C LEU A 156 -21.86 -1.04 3.74
N HIS A 157 -22.74 -0.64 4.67
CA HIS A 157 -22.52 0.51 5.57
C HIS A 157 -21.99 0.12 6.95
N LYS A 158 -21.90 -1.18 7.26
CA LYS A 158 -21.28 -1.65 8.50
C LYS A 158 -19.79 -1.39 8.52
N HIS A 159 -19.23 -1.32 9.72
CA HIS A 159 -17.79 -1.27 9.96
C HIS A 159 -17.23 -2.69 10.21
N PRO A 160 -15.94 -2.94 9.96
CA PRO A 160 -15.31 -4.24 10.25
C PRO A 160 -15.50 -4.71 11.69
N THR A 161 -15.56 -3.78 12.65
CA THR A 161 -15.78 -4.07 14.08
C THR A 161 -17.16 -4.61 14.40
N GLU A 162 -18.12 -4.51 13.46
CA GLU A 162 -19.50 -4.98 13.60
C GLU A 162 -19.72 -6.31 12.86
N MET A 163 -18.63 -6.94 12.38
CA MET A 163 -18.68 -8.13 11.52
C MET A 163 -18.00 -9.33 12.17
N SER A 164 -18.47 -10.54 11.81
CA SER A 164 -17.78 -11.78 12.16
C SER A 164 -16.48 -11.94 11.37
N GLY A 165 -15.55 -12.81 11.86
CA GLY A 165 -14.30 -13.10 11.17
C GLY A 165 -14.50 -13.55 9.72
N GLY A 166 -15.45 -14.44 9.48
CA GLY A 166 -15.76 -14.92 8.12
C GLY A 166 -16.40 -13.85 7.22
N GLN A 167 -17.19 -12.93 7.78
CA GLN A 167 -17.67 -11.79 7.02
C GLN A 167 -16.52 -10.86 6.65
N MET A 168 -15.61 -10.55 7.58
CA MET A 168 -14.41 -9.75 7.31
C MET A 168 -13.54 -10.40 6.22
N GLN A 169 -13.38 -11.71 6.25
CA GLN A 169 -12.62 -12.44 5.22
C GLN A 169 -13.28 -12.32 3.85
N ARG A 170 -14.60 -12.44 3.76
CA ARG A 170 -15.33 -12.23 2.50
C ARG A 170 -15.21 -10.79 1.99
N VAL A 171 -15.18 -9.79 2.87
CA VAL A 171 -14.85 -8.40 2.48
C VAL A 171 -13.44 -8.29 1.91
N ALA A 172 -12.44 -8.94 2.54
CA ALA A 172 -11.07 -8.95 2.05
C ALA A 172 -10.95 -9.61 0.67
N ILE A 173 -11.70 -10.71 0.44
CA ILE A 173 -11.78 -11.36 -0.88
C ILE A 173 -12.46 -10.43 -1.90
N ALA A 174 -13.59 -9.78 -1.56
CA ALA A 174 -14.26 -8.83 -2.45
C ALA A 174 -13.32 -7.67 -2.84
N ARG A 175 -12.56 -7.13 -1.87
CA ARG A 175 -11.55 -6.10 -2.12
C ARG A 175 -10.43 -6.58 -3.06
N ALA A 176 -9.98 -7.83 -2.89
CA ALA A 176 -8.95 -8.42 -3.74
C ALA A 176 -9.44 -8.61 -5.18
N LEU A 177 -10.74 -8.92 -5.38
CA LEU A 177 -11.34 -9.24 -6.68
C LEU A 177 -11.87 -8.02 -7.43
N VAL A 178 -12.07 -6.87 -6.77
CA VAL A 178 -12.80 -5.72 -7.35
C VAL A 178 -12.11 -5.08 -8.56
N ASN A 179 -10.78 -5.22 -8.66
CA ASN A 179 -9.98 -4.78 -9.82
C ASN A 179 -9.93 -5.83 -10.94
N ASP A 180 -10.63 -6.96 -10.80
CA ASP A 180 -10.61 -8.09 -11.73
C ASP A 180 -9.18 -8.61 -12.01
N PRO A 181 -8.42 -9.00 -10.97
CA PRO A 181 -7.03 -9.44 -11.12
C PRO A 181 -6.93 -10.76 -11.87
N ASP A 182 -5.78 -11.01 -12.50
CA ASP A 182 -5.48 -12.29 -13.15
C ASP A 182 -5.09 -13.37 -12.13
N ILE A 183 -4.45 -12.96 -11.04
CA ILE A 183 -3.91 -13.85 -10.00
C ILE A 183 -4.49 -13.44 -8.65
N LEU A 184 -5.02 -14.40 -7.90
CA LEU A 184 -5.42 -14.22 -6.51
C LEU A 184 -4.42 -14.95 -5.59
N LEU A 185 -3.78 -14.19 -4.71
CA LEU A 185 -2.87 -14.70 -3.69
C LEU A 185 -3.58 -14.72 -2.34
N ALA A 186 -3.57 -15.85 -1.66
CA ALA A 186 -4.24 -16.01 -0.37
C ALA A 186 -3.27 -16.58 0.68
N ASP A 187 -2.93 -15.77 1.67
CA ASP A 187 -2.06 -16.15 2.77
C ASP A 187 -2.92 -16.61 3.96
N GLU A 188 -2.96 -17.91 4.21
CA GLU A 188 -3.74 -18.57 5.26
C GLU A 188 -5.19 -18.07 5.38
N PRO A 189 -5.99 -18.10 4.30
CA PRO A 189 -7.28 -17.41 4.25
C PRO A 189 -8.32 -17.94 5.24
N THR A 190 -8.07 -19.06 5.88
CA THR A 190 -8.95 -19.72 6.86
C THR A 190 -8.35 -19.79 8.26
N GLY A 191 -7.12 -19.30 8.47
CA GLY A 191 -6.37 -19.50 9.71
C GLY A 191 -7.00 -18.90 10.98
N ALA A 192 -7.90 -17.94 10.85
CA ALA A 192 -8.61 -17.29 11.97
C ALA A 192 -10.12 -17.57 11.97
N LEU A 193 -10.59 -18.60 11.25
CA LEU A 193 -12.00 -18.90 11.05
C LEU A 193 -12.39 -20.24 11.69
N ASP A 194 -13.66 -20.36 12.08
CA ASP A 194 -14.27 -21.63 12.44
C ASP A 194 -14.41 -22.55 11.21
N SER A 195 -14.69 -23.83 11.44
CA SER A 195 -14.72 -24.84 10.39
C SER A 195 -15.81 -24.59 9.33
N GLU A 196 -16.99 -24.14 9.72
CA GLU A 196 -18.08 -23.88 8.78
C GLU A 196 -17.78 -22.68 7.87
N THR A 197 -17.32 -21.59 8.47
CA THR A 197 -16.91 -20.39 7.74
C THR A 197 -15.70 -20.66 6.83
N SER A 198 -14.76 -21.50 7.26
CA SER A 198 -13.62 -21.93 6.46
C SER A 198 -14.08 -22.61 5.17
N ILE A 199 -15.07 -23.51 5.25
CA ILE A 199 -15.66 -24.16 4.08
C ILE A 199 -16.25 -23.14 3.10
N GLN A 200 -17.02 -22.17 3.60
CA GLN A 200 -17.63 -21.12 2.77
C GLN A 200 -16.57 -20.30 2.03
N VAL A 201 -15.48 -19.94 2.70
CA VAL A 201 -14.36 -19.19 2.10
C VAL A 201 -13.64 -20.06 1.05
N MET A 202 -13.44 -21.34 1.32
CA MET A 202 -12.78 -22.26 0.38
C MET A 202 -13.62 -22.52 -0.87
N GLU A 203 -14.95 -22.66 -0.74
CA GLU A 203 -15.85 -22.78 -1.90
C GLU A 203 -15.80 -21.50 -2.77
N LEU A 204 -15.78 -20.32 -2.16
CA LEU A 204 -15.62 -19.05 -2.87
C LEU A 204 -14.29 -18.99 -3.64
N LEU A 205 -13.17 -19.37 -3.00
CA LEU A 205 -11.87 -19.40 -3.67
C LEU A 205 -11.82 -20.43 -4.82
N LYS A 206 -12.48 -21.58 -4.66
CA LYS A 206 -12.63 -22.59 -5.71
C LYS A 206 -13.42 -22.09 -6.90
N GLU A 207 -14.50 -21.32 -6.65
CA GLU A 207 -15.27 -20.68 -7.72
C GLU A 207 -14.42 -19.67 -8.49
N VAL A 208 -13.65 -18.83 -7.77
CA VAL A 208 -12.73 -17.86 -8.35
C VAL A 208 -11.64 -18.53 -9.19
N ALA A 209 -11.16 -19.72 -8.80
CA ALA A 209 -10.13 -20.46 -9.52
C ALA A 209 -10.59 -21.04 -10.87
N ARG A 210 -11.88 -20.95 -11.21
CA ARG A 210 -12.40 -21.41 -12.51
C ARG A 210 -11.93 -20.54 -13.68
N ASP A 211 -11.70 -19.27 -13.43
CA ASP A 211 -11.38 -18.28 -14.47
C ASP A 211 -10.05 -17.53 -14.24
N ARG A 212 -9.31 -17.86 -13.17
CA ARG A 212 -8.02 -17.24 -12.85
C ARG A 212 -7.13 -18.14 -12.00
N LEU A 213 -5.84 -17.77 -11.92
CA LEU A 213 -4.89 -18.46 -11.04
C LEU A 213 -5.14 -18.07 -9.58
N VAL A 214 -5.35 -19.07 -8.72
CA VAL A 214 -5.41 -18.89 -7.27
C VAL A 214 -4.21 -19.61 -6.65
N VAL A 215 -3.40 -18.87 -5.89
CA VAL A 215 -2.27 -19.44 -5.12
C VAL A 215 -2.56 -19.22 -3.65
N MET A 216 -2.81 -20.29 -2.94
CA MET A 216 -3.09 -20.30 -1.50
C MET A 216 -1.90 -20.87 -0.73
N VAL A 217 -1.52 -20.18 0.33
CA VAL A 217 -0.60 -20.72 1.35
C VAL A 217 -1.42 -21.21 2.52
N THR A 218 -1.14 -22.40 3.00
CA THR A 218 -1.82 -22.97 4.17
C THR A 218 -0.92 -23.98 4.91
N HIS A 219 -1.20 -24.17 6.18
CA HIS A 219 -0.64 -25.27 6.98
C HIS A 219 -1.64 -26.41 7.19
N ASN A 220 -2.88 -26.28 6.67
CA ASN A 220 -3.94 -27.29 6.79
C ASN A 220 -3.95 -28.20 5.55
N PRO A 221 -3.50 -29.47 5.66
CA PRO A 221 -3.45 -30.41 4.54
C PRO A 221 -4.85 -30.84 4.07
N GLU A 222 -5.82 -30.97 4.97
CA GLU A 222 -7.18 -31.43 4.62
C GLU A 222 -7.88 -30.43 3.68
N LEU A 223 -7.77 -29.13 3.96
CA LEU A 223 -8.32 -28.10 3.10
C LEU A 223 -7.59 -28.04 1.76
N ALA A 224 -6.26 -28.22 1.76
CA ALA A 224 -5.48 -28.25 0.54
C ALA A 224 -5.90 -29.43 -0.36
N GLU A 225 -6.01 -30.64 0.19
CA GLU A 225 -6.39 -31.86 -0.55
C GLU A 225 -7.83 -31.80 -1.09
N ARG A 226 -8.75 -31.20 -0.34
CA ARG A 226 -10.16 -31.11 -0.73
C ARG A 226 -10.44 -30.07 -1.82
N TYR A 227 -9.71 -28.95 -1.83
CA TYR A 227 -10.06 -27.79 -2.66
C TYR A 227 -9.06 -27.47 -3.76
N ALA A 228 -7.76 -27.69 -3.53
CA ALA A 228 -6.75 -27.38 -4.51
C ALA A 228 -6.69 -28.41 -5.64
N THR A 229 -6.42 -27.94 -6.85
CA THR A 229 -6.16 -28.81 -8.01
C THR A 229 -4.71 -29.31 -8.04
N ARG A 230 -3.80 -28.58 -7.35
CA ARG A 230 -2.38 -28.89 -7.27
C ARG A 230 -1.83 -28.52 -5.90
N ILE A 231 -1.00 -29.38 -5.34
CA ILE A 231 -0.38 -29.16 -4.03
C ILE A 231 1.15 -29.15 -4.22
N VAL A 232 1.77 -28.07 -3.76
CA VAL A 232 3.22 -27.88 -3.74
C VAL A 232 3.69 -27.89 -2.29
N LYS A 233 4.50 -28.87 -1.88
CA LYS A 233 5.05 -28.92 -0.51
C LYS A 233 6.37 -28.18 -0.44
N LEU A 234 6.40 -27.12 0.39
CA LEU A 234 7.57 -26.31 0.67
C LEU A 234 8.09 -26.60 2.07
N LYS A 235 9.38 -26.90 2.21
CA LYS A 235 10.04 -27.11 3.49
C LYS A 235 11.47 -26.56 3.43
N ASP A 236 11.85 -25.79 4.46
CA ASP A 236 13.19 -25.19 4.59
C ASP A 236 13.60 -24.39 3.32
N GLY A 237 12.67 -23.60 2.76
CA GLY A 237 12.91 -22.80 1.57
C GLY A 237 13.04 -23.57 0.24
N VAL A 238 12.77 -24.89 0.24
CA VAL A 238 12.91 -25.72 -0.97
C VAL A 238 11.60 -26.47 -1.26
N ILE A 239 11.24 -26.60 -2.53
CA ILE A 239 10.12 -27.44 -2.96
C ILE A 239 10.51 -28.92 -2.78
N ARG A 240 9.75 -29.66 -1.99
CA ARG A 240 9.96 -31.09 -1.71
C ARG A 240 9.12 -32.00 -2.59
N SER A 241 7.92 -31.57 -2.92
CA SER A 241 7.04 -32.31 -3.82
C SER A 241 6.05 -31.39 -4.51
N ASP A 242 5.60 -31.81 -5.67
CA ASP A 242 4.61 -31.14 -6.50
C ASP A 242 3.73 -32.22 -7.11
N THR A 243 2.41 -32.15 -6.93
CA THR A 243 1.48 -33.19 -7.38
C THR A 243 1.23 -33.17 -8.89
N MET A 244 1.42 -32.01 -9.54
CA MET A 244 1.21 -31.83 -10.98
C MET A 244 2.26 -30.88 -11.57
N PRO A 245 3.56 -31.26 -11.56
CA PRO A 245 4.62 -30.42 -12.07
C PRO A 245 4.34 -30.00 -13.52
N TYR A 246 4.68 -28.76 -13.83
CA TYR A 246 4.47 -28.20 -15.17
C TYR A 246 5.73 -27.47 -15.61
N GLU A 247 6.28 -27.92 -16.72
CA GLU A 247 7.37 -27.23 -17.41
C GLU A 247 6.80 -26.66 -18.72
N PRO A 248 6.80 -25.33 -18.90
CA PRO A 248 6.32 -24.71 -20.13
C PRO A 248 7.29 -25.01 -21.27
N ASP A 249 6.77 -25.45 -22.42
CA ASP A 249 7.54 -25.60 -23.65
C ASP A 249 8.10 -24.27 -24.09
N THR A 250 9.43 -24.16 -24.12
CA THR A 250 10.16 -22.94 -24.50
C THR A 250 9.94 -22.53 -25.96
N GLN A 251 9.40 -23.42 -26.79
CA GLN A 251 9.21 -23.21 -28.25
C GLN A 251 7.85 -22.57 -28.60
N THR A 252 6.89 -22.56 -27.69
CA THR A 252 5.52 -22.05 -27.94
C THR A 252 5.21 -20.71 -27.26
N LEU A 253 6.21 -20.02 -26.70
CA LEU A 253 6.01 -18.70 -26.16
C LEU A 253 5.71 -17.73 -27.33
N ALA A 254 4.44 -17.47 -27.58
CA ALA A 254 4.01 -16.33 -28.38
C ALA A 254 4.75 -15.08 -27.88
N ALA A 255 5.14 -14.20 -28.81
CA ALA A 255 5.87 -12.98 -28.47
C ALA A 255 5.20 -12.30 -27.27
N PRO A 256 5.94 -11.93 -26.20
CA PRO A 256 5.38 -11.36 -25.00
C PRO A 256 4.56 -10.13 -25.35
N VAL A 257 3.24 -10.24 -25.24
CA VAL A 257 2.34 -9.11 -25.44
C VAL A 257 2.28 -8.37 -24.11
N HIS A 258 2.91 -7.19 -24.05
CA HIS A 258 2.62 -6.22 -23.01
C HIS A 258 1.11 -5.90 -23.06
N LYS A 259 0.32 -6.62 -22.31
CA LYS A 259 -1.01 -6.18 -21.98
C LYS A 259 -0.80 -4.88 -21.21
N ASN A 260 -1.26 -3.75 -21.75
CA ASN A 260 -1.13 -2.44 -21.14
C ASN A 260 -1.58 -2.55 -19.68
N MET A 261 -0.62 -2.68 -18.78
CA MET A 261 -0.84 -2.56 -17.35
C MET A 261 -1.22 -1.10 -17.19
N GLY A 262 -2.51 -0.83 -16.89
CA GLY A 262 -3.06 0.52 -16.81
C GLY A 262 -2.19 1.44 -15.96
N ARG A 263 -2.20 2.72 -16.24
CA ARG A 263 -1.50 3.70 -15.39
C ARG A 263 -2.18 3.75 -14.04
N SER A 264 -1.50 3.31 -12.99
CA SER A 264 -1.89 3.62 -11.62
C SER A 264 -1.57 5.11 -11.39
N SER A 265 -2.58 5.95 -11.46
CA SER A 265 -2.41 7.37 -11.18
C SER A 265 -3.57 7.86 -10.31
N MET A 266 -3.28 8.06 -9.04
CA MET A 266 -4.21 8.68 -8.12
C MET A 266 -4.17 10.21 -8.32
N SER A 267 -5.35 10.84 -8.48
CA SER A 267 -5.45 12.30 -8.54
C SER A 267 -4.89 12.94 -7.26
N VAL A 268 -4.15 14.03 -7.39
CA VAL A 268 -3.62 14.80 -6.25
C VAL A 268 -4.74 15.17 -5.27
N LEU A 269 -5.91 15.53 -5.79
CA LEU A 269 -7.08 15.88 -4.96
C LEU A 269 -7.57 14.68 -4.14
N THR A 270 -7.57 13.48 -4.72
CA THR A 270 -7.94 12.23 -4.04
C THR A 270 -6.92 11.88 -2.94
N SER A 271 -5.63 12.09 -3.21
CA SER A 271 -4.56 11.88 -2.24
C SER A 271 -4.70 12.82 -1.04
N LEU A 272 -4.94 14.10 -1.29
CA LEU A 272 -5.19 15.10 -0.24
C LEU A 272 -6.44 14.76 0.59
N THR A 273 -7.53 14.34 -0.06
CA THR A 273 -8.77 13.96 0.64
C THR A 273 -8.55 12.72 1.54
N LEU A 274 -7.81 11.72 1.07
CA LEU A 274 -7.46 10.54 1.88
C LEU A 274 -6.58 10.91 3.07
N SER A 275 -5.58 11.77 2.86
CA SER A 275 -4.70 12.26 3.92
C SER A 275 -5.48 13.06 4.96
N PHE A 276 -6.37 13.94 4.54
CA PHE A 276 -7.22 14.71 5.43
C PHE A 276 -8.18 13.83 6.25
N ASN A 277 -8.80 12.83 5.61
CA ASN A 277 -9.63 11.86 6.31
C ASN A 277 -8.83 11.05 7.35
N ASN A 278 -7.60 10.66 7.04
CA ASN A 278 -6.71 10.00 8.00
C ASN A 278 -6.37 10.88 9.20
N LEU A 279 -6.10 12.16 9.00
CA LEU A 279 -5.89 13.14 10.09
C LEU A 279 -7.14 13.28 10.95
N ARG A 280 -8.31 13.34 10.32
CA ARG A 280 -9.61 13.47 11.01
C ARG A 280 -9.96 12.24 11.86
N THR A 281 -9.55 11.03 11.46
CA THR A 281 -9.81 9.80 12.24
C THR A 281 -8.95 9.68 13.49
N LYS A 282 -7.74 10.26 13.48
CA LYS A 282 -6.80 10.29 14.62
C LYS A 282 -6.80 11.62 15.34
N LYS A 283 -7.98 12.26 15.54
CA LYS A 283 -8.14 13.63 16.06
C LYS A 283 -7.31 13.92 17.31
N ALA A 284 -7.36 13.06 18.32
CA ALA A 284 -6.63 13.27 19.57
C ALA A 284 -5.11 13.36 19.36
N ARG A 285 -4.53 12.44 18.57
CA ARG A 285 -3.10 12.46 18.28
C ARG A 285 -2.72 13.68 17.44
N THR A 286 -3.50 14.01 16.40
CA THR A 286 -3.26 15.16 15.53
C THR A 286 -3.33 16.45 16.30
N LEU A 287 -4.34 16.61 17.19
CA LEU A 287 -4.49 17.78 18.05
C LEU A 287 -3.30 17.91 19.02
N LEU A 288 -2.89 16.81 19.64
CA LEU A 288 -1.78 16.80 20.62
C LEU A 288 -0.44 17.18 19.94
N THR A 289 -0.20 16.66 18.75
CA THR A 289 1.02 16.98 17.97
C THR A 289 1.01 18.42 17.48
N ALA A 290 -0.13 18.93 17.01
CA ALA A 290 -0.29 20.32 16.62
C ALA A 290 -0.11 21.29 17.80
N PHE A 291 -0.67 20.93 18.97
CA PHE A 291 -0.52 21.71 20.19
C PHE A 291 0.93 21.76 20.68
N ALA A 292 1.63 20.62 20.70
CA ALA A 292 3.05 20.56 21.05
C ALA A 292 3.92 21.41 20.09
N GLY A 293 3.66 21.36 18.79
CA GLY A 293 4.35 22.20 17.81
C GLY A 293 4.05 23.69 17.96
N SER A 294 2.80 24.06 18.33
CA SER A 294 2.40 25.46 18.48
C SER A 294 3.05 26.14 19.70
N ILE A 295 3.37 25.40 20.77
CA ILE A 295 4.05 25.92 21.96
C ILE A 295 5.41 26.53 21.58
N GLY A 296 6.18 25.83 20.74
CA GLY A 296 7.48 26.34 20.26
C GLY A 296 7.35 27.63 19.45
N ILE A 297 6.37 27.70 18.55
CA ILE A 297 6.11 28.87 17.70
C ILE A 297 5.65 30.06 18.56
N ILE A 298 4.74 29.81 19.52
CA ILE A 298 4.25 30.84 20.46
C ILE A 298 5.41 31.36 21.32
N GLY A 299 6.29 30.50 21.82
CA GLY A 299 7.46 30.88 22.61
C GLY A 299 8.39 31.80 21.81
N ILE A 300 8.71 31.46 20.59
CA ILE A 300 9.56 32.31 19.71
C ILE A 300 8.86 33.64 19.40
N ALA A 301 7.58 33.63 19.09
CA ALA A 301 6.81 34.83 18.81
C ALA A 301 6.75 35.78 20.01
N LEU A 302 6.58 35.25 21.23
CA LEU A 302 6.62 36.03 22.46
C LEU A 302 7.97 36.66 22.72
N ILE A 303 9.08 35.94 22.50
CA ILE A 303 10.43 36.47 22.68
C ILE A 303 10.69 37.61 21.68
N ILE A 304 10.33 37.43 20.42
CA ILE A 304 10.50 38.44 19.38
C ILE A 304 9.63 39.68 19.69
N SER A 305 8.38 39.47 20.08
CA SER A 305 7.45 40.58 20.43
C SER A 305 7.91 41.34 21.65
N LEU A 306 8.39 40.65 22.70
CA LEU A 306 8.95 41.29 23.88
C LEU A 306 10.21 42.08 23.56
N SER A 307 11.12 41.51 22.77
CA SER A 307 12.35 42.23 22.32
C SER A 307 12.02 43.47 21.52
N ALA A 308 11.05 43.40 20.59
CA ALA A 308 10.60 44.58 19.81
C ALA A 308 9.96 45.64 20.72
N GLY A 309 9.12 45.22 21.68
CA GLY A 309 8.48 46.14 22.64
C GLY A 309 9.49 46.82 23.56
N VAL A 310 10.49 46.12 24.04
CA VAL A 310 11.56 46.69 24.86
C VAL A 310 12.39 47.70 24.05
N ASN A 311 12.77 47.38 22.82
CA ASN A 311 13.51 48.31 21.96
C ASN A 311 12.70 49.58 21.68
N GLN A 312 11.41 49.45 21.37
CA GLN A 312 10.54 50.62 21.16
C GLN A 312 10.43 51.48 22.43
N TYR A 313 10.29 50.86 23.60
CA TYR A 313 10.25 51.56 24.87
C TYR A 313 11.56 52.35 25.14
N ILE A 314 12.72 51.75 24.84
CA ILE A 314 14.01 52.42 24.96
C ILE A 314 14.09 53.61 24.01
N ASP A 315 13.75 53.42 22.72
CA ASP A 315 13.74 54.50 21.74
C ASP A 315 12.82 55.64 22.13
N ASP A 316 11.63 55.39 22.62
CA ASP A 316 10.67 56.39 23.08
C ASP A 316 11.20 57.13 24.35
N THR A 317 11.86 56.40 25.26
CA THR A 317 12.48 57.02 26.46
C THR A 317 13.66 57.87 26.12
N GLU A 318 14.55 57.44 25.22
CA GLU A 318 15.66 58.26 24.74
C GLU A 318 15.19 59.55 24.05
N ARG A 319 14.16 59.46 23.18
CA ARG A 319 13.59 60.61 22.50
C ARG A 319 12.96 61.59 23.48
N SER A 320 12.24 61.13 24.49
CA SER A 320 11.64 62.00 25.51
C SER A 320 12.72 62.68 26.36
N THR A 321 13.75 61.93 26.77
CA THR A 321 14.87 62.48 27.56
C THR A 321 15.67 63.52 26.77
N LEU A 322 15.99 63.25 25.49
CA LEU A 322 16.70 64.18 24.63
C LEU A 322 15.87 65.47 24.30
N SER A 323 14.52 65.38 24.33
CA SER A 323 13.67 66.52 24.14
C SER A 323 13.54 67.41 25.42
N GLU A 324 13.62 66.82 26.63
CA GLU A 324 13.60 67.56 27.90
C GLU A 324 14.94 68.21 28.27
N TYR A 325 16.06 67.61 27.85
CA TYR A 325 17.40 68.14 28.07
C TYR A 325 18.08 68.43 26.73
N PRO A 326 17.75 69.57 26.07
CA PRO A 326 18.43 69.96 24.83
C PRO A 326 19.90 70.23 25.14
N LEU A 327 20.77 69.62 24.35
CA LEU A 327 22.24 69.89 24.41
C LEU A 327 22.45 71.41 24.21
N GLN A 328 22.77 72.10 25.28
CA GLN A 328 23.24 73.48 25.21
C GLN A 328 24.69 73.52 24.71
N ILE A 329 24.89 73.81 23.44
CA ILE A 329 26.20 74.15 22.93
C ILE A 329 26.59 75.47 23.49
N LEU A 330 27.24 75.52 24.63
CA LEU A 330 27.95 76.68 25.16
C LEU A 330 29.11 77.00 24.21
N SER A 331 28.93 77.94 23.30
CA SER A 331 30.04 78.54 22.56
C SER A 331 30.77 79.50 23.46
N SER A 332 31.44 78.97 24.52
CA SER A 332 32.49 79.69 25.24
C SER A 332 33.72 79.65 24.37
N GLY A 333 33.77 80.48 23.37
CA GLY A 333 35.08 80.86 22.76
C GLY A 333 35.92 81.49 23.86
N MET A 334 36.90 80.78 24.39
CA MET A 334 37.99 81.45 25.11
C MET A 334 38.66 82.34 24.09
N ASP A 335 38.41 83.60 24.21
CA ASP A 335 39.09 84.65 23.42
C ASP A 335 40.55 84.69 23.94
N LEU A 336 41.45 83.95 23.27
CA LEU A 336 42.89 83.90 23.56
C LEU A 336 43.58 85.29 23.34
N THR A 337 42.87 86.26 22.72
CA THR A 337 43.41 87.57 22.55
C THR A 337 43.38 88.44 23.81
N SER A 338 42.51 88.14 24.77
CA SER A 338 42.41 88.81 26.06
C SER A 338 43.56 88.44 27.05
N MET A 339 44.20 87.29 26.88
CA MET A 339 45.32 86.82 27.69
C MET A 339 46.65 87.43 27.25
N LEU A 340 46.75 87.91 26.02
CA LEU A 340 48.04 88.50 25.49
C LEU A 340 48.20 89.95 25.79
N THR A 341 47.19 90.67 26.26
CA THR A 341 47.23 92.10 26.57
C THR A 341 47.53 92.40 28.06
N LEU A 342 47.66 91.39 28.92
CA LEU A 342 48.00 91.55 30.36
C LEU A 342 49.45 91.26 30.71
N SER A 343 50.31 91.10 29.70
CA SER A 343 51.78 90.92 29.92
C SER A 343 52.62 91.92 29.10
N LEU A 344 52.33 93.23 29.18
CA LEU A 344 53.24 94.31 28.82
C LEU A 344 53.21 95.40 29.88
#